data_ae0f473e8ffa3675be9e973c2c8b36dd
#
_entry.id   ae0f473e8ffa3675be9e973c2c8b36dd
#
_cell.length_a   1.000
_cell.length_b   1.000
_cell.length_c   1.000
_cell.angle_alpha   90.00
_cell.angle_beta   90.00
_cell.angle_gamma   90.00
#
_symmetry.space_group_name_H-M   'P 1'
#
loop_
_entity.id
_entity.type
_entity.pdbx_description
1 polymer ?
#
loop_
_entity_poly.entity_id
_entity_poly.type
_entity_poly.pdbx_seq_one_letter_code
_entity_poly.pdbx_strand_id
1 'polypeptide(L)' 'MCDNCQWEEYADKIKGLINDGRYEFALDTLEGIGEWVEAHSHITDRQIDAIGNIEASRE' A
#
# COMPACT_ATOMS: atom_id res chain seq x y z
N MET A 1 -0.77 -11.45 16.14
CA MET A 1 -1.56 -10.29 15.77
C MET A 1 -0.83 -9.00 16.06
N CYS A 2 -1.00 -8.02 15.22
CA CYS A 2 -0.25 -6.77 15.29
C CYS A 2 -1.13 -5.67 15.87
N ASP A 3 -0.95 -5.36 17.14
CA ASP A 3 -1.80 -4.37 17.81
C ASP A 3 -1.60 -2.97 17.28
N ASN A 4 -0.39 -2.67 16.83
CA ASN A 4 -0.06 -1.34 16.33
C ASN A 4 -0.06 -1.29 14.81
N CYS A 5 -0.56 -2.32 14.19
CA CYS A 5 -0.54 -2.43 12.74
C CYS A 5 -1.71 -1.66 12.14
N GLN A 6 -1.42 -0.68 11.34
CA GLN A 6 -2.44 0.16 10.71
C GLN A 6 -2.78 -0.36 9.31
N TRP A 7 -2.89 -1.66 9.19
CA TRP A 7 -3.10 -2.28 7.89
C TRP A 7 -4.37 -1.77 7.21
N GLU A 8 -5.42 -1.50 7.98
CA GLU A 8 -6.67 -1.01 7.41
C GLU A 8 -6.50 0.38 6.80
N GLU A 9 -5.77 1.24 7.48
CA GLU A 9 -5.51 2.57 6.96
C GLU A 9 -4.69 2.50 5.69
N TYR A 10 -3.68 1.62 5.67
CA TYR A 10 -2.85 1.45 4.50
C TYR A 10 -3.61 0.79 3.36
N ALA A 11 -4.52 -0.13 3.66
CA ALA A 11 -5.35 -0.74 2.63
C ALA A 11 -6.20 0.33 1.93
N ASP A 12 -6.81 1.22 2.71
CA ASP A 12 -7.58 2.33 2.14
C ASP A 12 -6.69 3.25 1.33
N LYS A 13 -5.49 3.54 1.85
CA LYS A 13 -4.55 4.41 1.16
C LYS A 13 -4.16 3.80 -0.18
N ILE A 14 -3.88 2.51 -0.21
CA ILE A 14 -3.51 1.81 -1.43
C ILE A 14 -4.64 1.92 -2.45
N LYS A 15 -5.88 1.71 -2.02
CA LYS A 15 -7.01 1.82 -2.93
C LYS A 15 -7.13 3.22 -3.52
N GLY A 16 -6.88 4.23 -2.71
CA GLY A 16 -6.86 5.60 -3.18
C GLY A 16 -5.77 5.84 -4.20
N LEU A 17 -4.58 5.29 -3.94
CA LEU A 17 -3.47 5.43 -4.87
C LEU A 17 -3.74 4.73 -6.20
N ILE A 18 -4.36 3.56 -6.14
CA ILE A 18 -4.69 2.82 -7.35
C ILE A 18 -5.68 3.61 -8.21
N ASN A 19 -6.63 4.27 -7.58
CA ASN A 19 -7.61 5.08 -8.28
C ASN A 19 -7.04 6.39 -8.80
N ASP A 20 -5.89 6.81 -8.28
CA ASP A 20 -5.24 8.05 -8.71
C ASP A 20 -4.34 7.73 -9.90
N GLY A 21 -4.69 8.25 -11.06
CA GLY A 21 -3.97 7.96 -12.30
C GLY A 21 -2.49 8.30 -12.27
N ARG A 22 -2.05 9.07 -11.28
CA ARG A 22 -0.65 9.46 -11.18
C ARG A 22 0.26 8.31 -10.74
N TYR A 23 -0.31 7.21 -10.27
CA TYR A 23 0.45 6.07 -9.75
C TYR A 23 0.37 4.86 -10.65
N GLU A 24 0.06 5.05 -11.92
CA GLU A 24 -0.02 3.93 -12.86
C GLU A 24 1.28 3.15 -12.93
N PHE A 25 2.41 3.83 -12.78
CA PHE A 25 3.72 3.18 -12.86
C PHE A 25 3.90 2.11 -11.76
N ALA A 26 3.11 2.16 -10.72
CA ALA A 26 3.23 1.25 -9.59
C ALA A 26 1.95 0.46 -9.32
N LEU A 27 1.04 0.42 -10.28
CA LEU A 27 -0.25 -0.27 -10.07
C LEU A 27 -0.07 -1.73 -9.66
N ASP A 28 0.80 -2.46 -10.37
CA ASP A 28 1.01 -3.87 -10.06
C ASP A 28 1.52 -4.04 -8.64
N THR A 29 2.47 -3.20 -8.24
CA THR A 29 3.03 -3.25 -6.90
C THR A 29 1.98 -2.92 -5.86
N LEU A 30 1.20 -1.86 -6.10
CA LEU A 30 0.16 -1.44 -5.16
C LEU A 30 -0.91 -2.50 -5.00
N GLU A 31 -1.34 -3.11 -6.11
CA GLU A 31 -2.34 -4.16 -6.06
C GLU A 31 -1.83 -5.37 -5.30
N GLY A 32 -0.59 -5.75 -5.54
CA GLY A 32 0.00 -6.88 -4.84
C GLY A 32 0.10 -6.65 -3.35
N ILE A 33 0.55 -5.46 -2.96
CA ILE A 33 0.65 -5.11 -1.54
C ILE A 33 -0.74 -5.09 -0.92
N GLY A 34 -1.71 -4.49 -1.59
CA GLY A 34 -3.07 -4.40 -1.08
C GLY A 34 -3.69 -5.76 -0.86
N GLU A 35 -3.53 -6.67 -1.83
CA GLU A 35 -4.06 -8.01 -1.69
C GLU A 35 -3.42 -8.74 -0.53
N TRP A 36 -2.12 -8.65 -0.41
CA TRP A 36 -1.40 -9.31 0.68
C TRP A 36 -1.87 -8.79 2.04
N VAL A 37 -1.94 -7.46 2.15
CA VAL A 37 -2.33 -6.81 3.40
C VAL A 37 -3.74 -7.25 3.82
N GLU A 38 -4.67 -7.26 2.87
CA GLU A 38 -6.03 -7.65 3.19
C GLU A 38 -6.14 -9.13 3.54
N ALA A 39 -5.38 -9.97 2.85
CA ALA A 39 -5.41 -11.40 3.11
C ALA A 39 -4.85 -11.76 4.48
N HIS A 40 -3.87 -11.00 4.95
CA HIS A 40 -3.18 -11.30 6.20
C HIS A 40 -3.60 -10.40 7.35
N SER A 41 -4.44 -9.40 7.10
CA SER A 41 -4.85 -8.41 8.10
C SER A 41 -3.63 -7.83 8.82
N HIS A 42 -2.61 -7.48 8.02
CA HIS A 42 -1.32 -7.04 8.54
C HIS A 42 -0.57 -6.30 7.45
N ILE A 43 0.30 -5.38 7.84
CA ILE A 43 1.21 -4.73 6.91
C ILE A 43 2.61 -4.76 7.51
N THR A 44 3.62 -5.00 6.67
CA THR A 44 5.00 -5.07 7.12
C THR A 44 5.67 -3.71 6.94
N ASP A 45 6.77 -3.50 7.70
CA ASP A 45 7.56 -2.27 7.55
C ASP A 45 8.05 -2.10 6.13
N ARG A 46 8.43 -3.20 5.49
CA ARG A 46 8.91 -3.17 4.13
C ARG A 46 7.84 -2.66 3.17
N GLN A 47 6.61 -3.08 3.39
CA GLN A 47 5.48 -2.63 2.57
C GLN A 47 5.18 -1.16 2.82
N ILE A 48 5.29 -0.72 4.06
CA ILE A 48 5.11 0.70 4.39
C ILE A 48 6.16 1.54 3.66
N ASP A 49 7.40 1.09 3.69
CA ASP A 49 8.49 1.78 2.98
C ASP A 49 8.22 1.83 1.48
N ALA A 50 7.75 0.72 0.92
CA ALA A 50 7.45 0.67 -0.51
C ALA A 50 6.38 1.69 -0.89
N ILE A 51 5.33 1.78 -0.08
CA ILE A 51 4.26 2.73 -0.33
C ILE A 51 4.80 4.17 -0.26
N GLY A 52 5.62 4.46 0.76
CA GLY A 52 6.23 5.77 0.88
C GLY A 52 7.11 6.12 -0.30
N ASN A 53 7.90 5.16 -0.77
CA ASN A 53 8.75 5.36 -1.93
C ASN A 53 7.93 5.65 -3.19
N ILE A 54 6.83 4.93 -3.36
CA ILE A 54 5.95 5.15 -4.51
C ILE A 54 5.39 6.56 -4.47
N GLU A 55 4.93 6.99 -3.30
CA GLU A 55 4.38 8.34 -3.17
C GLU A 55 5.44 9.40 -3.44
N ALA A 56 6.66 9.16 -3.00
CA ALA A 56 7.75 10.10 -3.22
C ALA A 56 8.19 10.13 -4.68
N SER A 57 7.95 9.04 -5.40
CA SER A 57 8.44 8.91 -6.79
C SER A 57 7.44 9.40 -7.82
N ARG A 58 6.27 9.86 -7.37
CA ARG A 58 5.22 10.24 -8.34
C ARG A 58 5.58 11.45 -9.19
N GLU A 59 6.59 12.17 -8.78
CA GLU A 59 7.08 13.25 -9.59
C GLU A 59 7.96 12.70 -10.70
#